data_1fd4cb175f8e50c48b64450f835cc92d
#
_entry.id   1fd4cb175f8e50c48b64450f835cc92d
#
_cell.length_a   1.000
_cell.length_b   1.000
_cell.length_c   1.000
_cell.angle_alpha   90.00
_cell.angle_beta   90.00
_cell.angle_gamma   90.00
#
_symmetry.space_group_name_H-M   'P 1'
#
loop_
_entity.id
_entity.type
_entity.pdbx_description
1 polymer ?
#
loop_
_entity_poly.entity_id
_entity_poly.type
_entity_poly.pdbx_seq_one_letter_code
_entity_poly.pdbx_strand_id
1 'polypeptide(L)'
;MEPIRTQMPSIGIGASSGGYGNYVGGATSAYFSDMLGDKVLGVAVQAQGTFKDIGGQVFYANQAKRWNWLLSAGRIPYQYGQFTFGDDAPNQIGGEYQGILRRRIFLPSAGGGLQYPFSTTERVEFDLGLTRYSYDFELEKFYYNGFGQTVGFEREEIPSPSPLNLVQASVALVGDNSFFGFVSPIRGGRYRLELEQTQGSVNYSTLITDFRRYYSPAKNLT
;
A
#
# COMPACT_ATOMS: atom_id res chain seq x y z
N MET A 1 3.67 7.71 34.06
CA MET A 1 2.94 7.18 32.88
C MET A 1 2.51 8.39 32.08
N GLU A 2 2.99 8.53 30.87
CA GLU A 2 2.52 9.59 29.98
C GLU A 2 1.09 9.26 29.52
N PRO A 3 0.16 10.19 29.58
CA PRO A 3 -1.21 9.93 29.14
C PRO A 3 -1.25 9.70 27.64
N ILE A 4 -1.90 8.62 27.23
CA ILE A 4 -2.05 8.21 25.84
C ILE A 4 -3.34 8.83 25.29
N ARG A 5 -3.26 9.57 24.20
CA ARG A 5 -4.42 9.97 23.40
C ARG A 5 -4.79 8.84 22.45
N THR A 6 -6.03 8.42 22.53
CA THR A 6 -6.62 7.47 21.57
C THR A 6 -7.52 8.24 20.64
N GLN A 7 -7.26 8.21 19.34
CA GLN A 7 -8.29 8.62 18.39
C GLN A 7 -9.32 7.49 18.27
N MET A 8 -10.59 7.84 18.15
CA MET A 8 -11.64 6.83 17.94
C MET A 8 -11.29 5.98 16.72
N PRO A 9 -11.36 4.64 16.85
CA PRO A 9 -11.12 3.76 15.72
C PRO A 9 -12.12 4.07 14.61
N SER A 10 -11.64 4.21 13.40
CA SER A 10 -12.52 4.27 12.24
C SER A 10 -12.87 2.85 11.83
N ILE A 11 -14.17 2.59 11.68
CA ILE A 11 -14.68 1.30 11.20
C ILE A 11 -15.45 1.58 9.92
N GLY A 12 -15.01 0.96 8.82
CA GLY A 12 -15.71 0.97 7.54
C GLY A 12 -16.15 -0.44 7.19
N ILE A 13 -17.42 -0.61 6.88
CA ILE A 13 -17.95 -1.87 6.32
C ILE A 13 -18.57 -1.52 4.99
N GLY A 14 -18.20 -2.27 3.94
CA GLY A 14 -18.71 -2.09 2.61
C GLY A 14 -19.10 -3.44 2.02
N ALA A 15 -20.17 -3.44 1.24
CA ALA A 15 -20.51 -4.54 0.35
C ALA A 15 -20.52 -3.98 -1.08
N SER A 16 -19.89 -4.69 -1.99
CA SER A 16 -19.92 -4.38 -3.41
C SER A 16 -20.40 -5.59 -4.17
N SER A 17 -21.35 -5.39 -5.04
CA SER A 17 -21.75 -6.40 -6.03
C SER A 17 -21.40 -5.87 -7.41
N GLY A 18 -20.66 -6.63 -8.18
CA GLY A 18 -20.23 -6.23 -9.52
C GLY A 18 -19.90 -7.43 -10.35
N GLY A 19 -19.45 -7.18 -11.58
CA GLY A 19 -19.06 -8.23 -12.51
C GLY A 19 -17.99 -9.20 -11.99
N TYR A 20 -17.42 -8.97 -10.83
CA TYR A 20 -16.40 -9.80 -10.19
C TYR A 20 -16.90 -10.56 -8.95
N GLY A 21 -18.22 -10.63 -8.78
CA GLY A 21 -18.84 -11.28 -7.64
C GLY A 21 -19.30 -10.32 -6.54
N ASN A 22 -19.85 -10.89 -5.48
CA ASN A 22 -20.28 -10.15 -4.30
C ASN A 22 -19.14 -10.14 -3.28
N TYR A 23 -18.73 -8.95 -2.85
CA TYR A 23 -17.74 -8.77 -1.81
C TYR A 23 -18.39 -8.18 -0.58
N VAL A 24 -18.06 -8.75 0.57
CA VAL A 24 -18.25 -8.12 1.85
C VAL A 24 -16.87 -7.88 2.42
N GLY A 25 -16.56 -6.64 2.71
CA GLY A 25 -15.28 -6.27 3.25
C GLY A 25 -15.44 -5.25 4.38
N GLY A 26 -14.47 -5.21 5.24
CA GLY A 26 -14.40 -4.23 6.31
C GLY A 26 -12.95 -3.83 6.57
N ALA A 27 -12.78 -2.62 7.04
CA ALA A 27 -11.50 -2.12 7.50
C ALA A 27 -11.68 -1.37 8.82
N THR A 28 -10.71 -1.48 9.69
CA THR A 28 -10.64 -0.72 10.93
C THR A 28 -9.24 -0.20 11.13
N SER A 29 -9.12 1.01 11.66
CA SER A 29 -7.83 1.57 12.03
C SER A 29 -7.93 2.26 13.39
N ALA A 30 -6.85 2.21 14.13
CA ALA A 30 -6.70 2.88 15.41
C ALA A 30 -5.34 3.58 15.48
N TYR A 31 -5.34 4.78 16.07
CA TYR A 31 -4.14 5.58 16.29
C TYR A 31 -4.02 5.92 17.76
N PHE A 32 -2.84 5.72 18.29
CA PHE A 32 -2.46 6.02 19.66
C PHE A 32 -1.30 7.01 19.63
N SER A 33 -1.40 8.11 20.33
CA SER A 33 -0.31 9.05 20.46
C SER A 33 -0.13 9.49 21.91
N ASP A 34 1.07 9.94 22.24
CA ASP A 34 1.27 10.70 23.48
C ASP A 34 0.59 12.07 23.37
N MET A 35 0.56 12.81 24.49
CA MET A 35 -0.12 14.12 24.54
C MET A 35 0.51 15.17 23.62
N LEU A 36 1.80 15.08 23.40
CA LEU A 36 2.55 16.00 22.54
C LEU A 36 2.50 15.60 21.06
N GLY A 37 2.11 14.33 20.76
CA GLY A 37 2.11 13.80 19.41
C GLY A 37 3.49 13.34 18.94
N ASP A 38 4.47 13.29 19.83
CA ASP A 38 5.84 12.92 19.49
C ASP A 38 6.01 11.42 19.23
N LYS A 39 5.15 10.60 19.82
CA LYS A 39 5.14 9.15 19.64
C LYS A 39 3.77 8.74 19.11
N VAL A 40 3.76 8.04 18.02
CA VAL A 40 2.52 7.59 17.35
C VAL A 40 2.61 6.12 17.02
N LEU A 41 1.59 5.35 17.43
CA LEU A 41 1.37 3.98 17.01
C LEU A 41 0.09 3.94 16.18
N GLY A 42 0.18 3.49 14.95
CA GLY A 42 -0.97 3.25 14.08
C GLY A 42 -1.12 1.77 13.77
N VAL A 43 -2.35 1.30 13.80
CA VAL A 43 -2.72 -0.06 13.43
C VAL A 43 -3.91 0.00 12.51
N ALA A 44 -3.84 -0.72 11.39
CA ALA A 44 -4.97 -0.88 10.47
C ALA A 44 -5.12 -2.35 10.11
N VAL A 45 -6.35 -2.81 10.00
CA VAL A 45 -6.69 -4.17 9.57
C VAL A 45 -7.82 -4.07 8.56
N GLN A 46 -7.70 -4.85 7.50
CA GLN A 46 -8.73 -4.98 6.47
C GLN A 46 -8.99 -6.45 6.16
N ALA A 47 -10.23 -6.76 5.85
CA ALA A 47 -10.65 -8.07 5.40
C ALA A 47 -11.60 -7.91 4.20
N GLN A 48 -11.41 -8.71 3.16
CA GLN A 48 -12.22 -8.64 1.96
C GLN A 48 -12.44 -10.06 1.41
N GLY A 49 -13.67 -10.54 1.49
CA GLY A 49 -14.06 -11.82 0.91
C GLY A 49 -13.59 -13.04 1.72
N THR A 50 -12.37 -13.47 1.58
CA THR A 50 -11.85 -14.70 2.19
C THR A 50 -10.75 -14.46 3.23
N PHE A 51 -10.43 -15.46 4.04
CA PHE A 51 -9.33 -15.37 5.01
C PHE A 51 -7.96 -15.13 4.35
N LYS A 52 -7.78 -15.52 3.09
CA LYS A 52 -6.57 -15.21 2.32
C LYS A 52 -6.41 -13.70 2.10
N ASP A 53 -7.52 -12.98 2.05
CA ASP A 53 -7.61 -11.55 1.72
C ASP A 53 -7.61 -10.65 2.96
N ILE A 54 -7.17 -11.17 4.10
CA ILE A 54 -6.94 -10.36 5.30
C ILE A 54 -5.60 -9.67 5.17
N GLY A 55 -5.64 -8.35 5.31
CA GLY A 55 -4.47 -7.49 5.36
C GLY A 55 -4.39 -6.74 6.69
N GLY A 56 -3.21 -6.29 7.01
CA GLY A 56 -2.98 -5.45 8.17
C GLY A 56 -1.69 -4.67 8.05
N GLN A 57 -1.65 -3.56 8.75
CA GLN A 57 -0.49 -2.68 8.79
C GLN A 57 -0.33 -2.12 10.20
N VAL A 58 0.88 -2.07 10.67
CA VAL A 58 1.27 -1.41 11.91
C VAL A 58 2.44 -0.50 11.64
N PHE A 59 2.44 0.66 12.24
CA PHE A 59 3.60 1.53 12.26
C PHE A 59 3.77 2.18 13.64
N TYR A 60 5.00 2.46 13.97
CA TYR A 60 5.36 3.24 15.14
C TYR A 60 6.36 4.32 14.75
N ALA A 61 6.05 5.56 15.10
CA ALA A 61 6.91 6.72 14.89
C ALA A 61 7.28 7.37 16.22
N ASN A 62 8.52 7.84 16.32
CA ASN A 62 9.02 8.58 17.47
C ASN A 62 9.81 9.80 17.00
N GLN A 63 9.33 10.97 17.35
CA GLN A 63 9.89 12.28 17.02
C GLN A 63 10.26 13.09 18.27
N ALA A 64 10.27 12.46 19.46
CA ALA A 64 10.55 13.11 20.74
C ALA A 64 11.99 13.63 20.87
N LYS A 65 12.89 13.22 20.00
CA LYS A 65 14.28 13.61 20.00
C LYS A 65 14.71 14.12 18.64
N ARG A 66 15.93 14.66 18.55
CA ARG A 66 16.48 15.14 17.29
C ARG A 66 16.55 14.07 16.19
N TRP A 67 16.77 12.82 16.56
CA TRP A 67 16.60 11.66 15.66
C TRP A 67 15.14 11.25 15.64
N ASN A 68 14.49 11.51 14.53
CA ASN A 68 13.13 11.01 14.26
C ASN A 68 13.25 9.65 13.60
N TRP A 69 12.44 8.70 14.02
CA TRP A 69 12.46 7.38 13.41
C TRP A 69 11.06 6.78 13.33
N LEU A 70 10.89 5.94 12.34
CA LEU A 70 9.65 5.22 12.06
C LEU A 70 9.98 3.77 11.77
N LEU A 71 9.16 2.86 12.29
CA LEU A 71 9.15 1.45 11.91
C LEU A 71 7.76 1.11 11.40
N SER A 72 7.69 0.29 10.37
CA SER A 72 6.42 -0.19 9.83
C SER A 72 6.53 -1.64 9.40
N ALA A 73 5.42 -2.35 9.52
CA ALA A 73 5.26 -3.69 8.97
C ALA A 73 3.81 -3.90 8.57
N GLY A 74 3.59 -4.68 7.53
CA GLY A 74 2.25 -4.95 7.08
C GLY A 74 2.19 -5.98 5.97
N ARG A 75 0.97 -6.39 5.67
CA ARG A 75 0.64 -7.21 4.51
C ARG A 75 -0.60 -6.63 3.87
N ILE A 76 -0.50 -6.25 2.61
CA ILE A 76 -1.61 -5.70 1.84
C ILE A 76 -1.97 -6.71 0.75
N PRO A 77 -3.17 -7.31 0.79
CA PRO A 77 -3.68 -8.12 -0.30
C PRO A 77 -4.32 -7.21 -1.35
N TYR A 78 -3.93 -7.39 -2.60
CA TYR A 78 -4.60 -6.84 -3.76
C TYR A 78 -5.28 -7.98 -4.49
N GLN A 79 -6.55 -7.79 -4.85
CA GLN A 79 -7.34 -8.77 -5.56
C GLN A 79 -8.04 -8.12 -6.74
N TYR A 80 -8.00 -8.80 -7.88
CA TYR A 80 -8.81 -8.48 -9.04
C TYR A 80 -9.24 -9.75 -9.76
N GLY A 81 -10.41 -9.70 -10.33
CA GLY A 81 -11.01 -10.79 -11.08
C GLY A 81 -11.18 -10.43 -12.56
N GLN A 82 -11.17 -11.43 -13.39
CA GLN A 82 -11.44 -11.32 -14.82
C GLN A 82 -12.40 -12.43 -15.21
N PHE A 83 -13.47 -12.10 -15.92
CA PHE A 83 -14.33 -13.13 -16.52
C PHE A 83 -13.61 -13.85 -17.64
N THR A 84 -13.80 -15.15 -17.69
CA THR A 84 -13.36 -16.01 -18.76
C THR A 84 -14.47 -16.99 -19.11
N PHE A 85 -14.46 -17.48 -20.32
CA PHE A 85 -15.36 -18.50 -20.81
C PHE A 85 -14.53 -19.60 -21.41
N GLY A 86 -14.94 -20.82 -21.23
CA GLY A 86 -14.23 -21.97 -21.79
C GLY A 86 -15.15 -23.17 -21.90
N ASP A 87 -14.61 -24.19 -22.53
CA ASP A 87 -15.24 -25.47 -22.69
C ASP A 87 -14.26 -26.57 -22.24
N ASP A 88 -14.58 -27.22 -21.15
CA ASP A 88 -13.82 -28.36 -20.63
C ASP A 88 -14.47 -29.69 -21.11
N ALA A 89 -14.86 -29.75 -22.38
CA ALA A 89 -15.41 -30.95 -22.95
C ALA A 89 -14.36 -32.07 -23.03
N PRO A 90 -14.17 -32.84 -22.08
CA PRO A 90 -14.65 -34.20 -21.99
C PRO A 90 -14.98 -34.68 -20.59
N ASN A 91 -14.98 -33.86 -19.62
CA ASN A 91 -15.11 -34.26 -18.23
C ASN A 91 -16.48 -33.96 -17.61
N GLN A 92 -17.52 -34.65 -18.05
CA GLN A 92 -18.62 -35.09 -17.18
C GLN A 92 -19.79 -34.14 -16.86
N ILE A 93 -19.70 -32.83 -17.02
CA ILE A 93 -20.77 -31.90 -16.69
C ILE A 93 -20.83 -30.87 -17.84
N GLY A 94 -21.78 -30.99 -18.76
CA GLY A 94 -22.01 -30.11 -19.91
C GLY A 94 -20.95 -29.01 -20.15
N GLY A 95 -20.06 -29.25 -21.07
CA GLY A 95 -18.80 -28.64 -21.45
C GLY A 95 -18.56 -27.14 -21.26
N GLU A 96 -19.56 -26.29 -21.37
CA GLU A 96 -19.36 -24.83 -21.27
C GLU A 96 -19.33 -24.33 -19.83
N TYR A 97 -18.32 -23.52 -19.49
CA TYR A 97 -18.27 -22.86 -18.21
C TYR A 97 -18.07 -21.34 -18.36
N GLN A 98 -18.63 -20.62 -17.41
CA GLN A 98 -18.28 -19.24 -17.14
C GLN A 98 -17.33 -19.23 -15.95
N GLY A 99 -16.14 -18.68 -16.15
CA GLY A 99 -15.11 -18.65 -15.12
C GLY A 99 -14.82 -17.24 -14.60
N ILE A 100 -14.38 -17.17 -13.36
CA ILE A 100 -13.79 -15.97 -12.78
C ILE A 100 -12.33 -16.28 -12.46
N LEU A 101 -11.40 -15.73 -13.25
CA LEU A 101 -10.00 -15.79 -12.97
C LEU A 101 -9.67 -14.75 -11.88
N ARG A 102 -9.45 -15.25 -10.68
CA ARG A 102 -9.10 -14.45 -9.51
C ARG A 102 -7.59 -14.39 -9.34
N ARG A 103 -7.04 -13.20 -9.40
CA ARG A 103 -5.61 -12.96 -9.21
C ARG A 103 -5.42 -12.20 -7.92
N ARG A 104 -4.64 -12.77 -7.02
CA ARG A 104 -4.24 -12.14 -5.75
C ARG A 104 -2.76 -11.82 -5.78
N ILE A 105 -2.43 -10.65 -5.29
CA ILE A 105 -1.04 -10.22 -5.08
C ILE A 105 -0.94 -9.82 -3.62
N PHE A 106 -0.05 -10.47 -2.89
CA PHE A 106 0.21 -10.16 -1.50
C PHE A 106 1.53 -9.41 -1.39
N LEU A 107 1.50 -8.30 -0.66
CA LEU A 107 2.67 -7.46 -0.40
C LEU A 107 2.97 -7.42 1.11
N PRO A 108 3.54 -8.48 1.68
CA PRO A 108 4.16 -8.34 2.99
C PRO A 108 5.38 -7.42 2.87
N SER A 109 5.43 -6.43 3.75
CA SER A 109 6.51 -5.46 3.81
C SER A 109 6.88 -5.14 5.25
N ALA A 110 8.13 -4.84 5.48
CA ALA A 110 8.63 -4.31 6.74
C ALA A 110 9.71 -3.28 6.42
N GLY A 111 9.77 -2.22 7.19
CA GLY A 111 10.77 -1.20 6.95
C GLY A 111 10.87 -0.19 8.08
N GLY A 112 11.83 0.70 7.95
CA GLY A 112 12.03 1.79 8.87
C GLY A 112 12.73 2.96 8.22
N GLY A 113 12.48 4.13 8.77
CA GLY A 113 13.12 5.38 8.37
C GLY A 113 13.76 6.08 9.56
N LEU A 114 14.83 6.78 9.27
CA LEU A 114 15.55 7.67 10.21
C LEU A 114 15.67 9.05 9.58
N GLN A 115 15.38 10.08 10.37
CA GLN A 115 15.52 11.47 9.93
C GLN A 115 16.34 12.23 10.94
N TYR A 116 17.32 12.99 10.46
CA TYR A 116 18.12 13.87 11.26
C TYR A 116 18.06 15.30 10.72
N PRO A 117 17.39 16.23 11.42
CA PRO A 117 17.37 17.63 11.05
C PRO A 117 18.68 18.32 11.44
N PHE A 118 19.34 18.92 10.47
CA PHE A 118 20.51 19.79 10.70
C PHE A 118 20.05 21.17 11.19
N SER A 119 18.95 21.65 10.58
CA SER A 119 18.31 22.92 10.89
C SER A 119 16.78 22.77 10.83
N THR A 120 16.07 23.87 10.98
CA THR A 120 14.61 23.92 10.80
C THR A 120 14.17 23.72 9.37
N THR A 121 15.09 23.84 8.42
CA THR A 121 14.79 23.79 6.98
C THR A 121 15.50 22.65 6.26
N GLU A 122 16.45 21.98 6.88
CA GLU A 122 17.29 20.96 6.23
C GLU A 122 17.40 19.70 7.07
N ARG A 123 17.28 18.55 6.44
CA ARG A 123 17.42 17.23 7.05
C ARG A 123 18.00 16.21 6.10
N VAL A 124 18.58 15.18 6.66
CA VAL A 124 18.89 13.93 5.97
C VAL A 124 17.90 12.86 6.38
N GLU A 125 17.52 12.04 5.42
CA GLU A 125 16.63 10.91 5.60
C GLU A 125 17.34 9.64 5.15
N PHE A 126 17.11 8.54 5.89
CA PHE A 126 17.57 7.20 5.57
C PHE A 126 16.38 6.27 5.68
N ASP A 127 16.14 5.47 4.66
CA ASP A 127 15.06 4.51 4.67
C ASP A 127 15.58 3.12 4.30
N LEU A 128 15.04 2.09 4.94
CA LEU A 128 15.29 0.70 4.64
C LEU A 128 13.96 -0.04 4.59
N GLY A 129 13.71 -0.73 3.49
CA GLY A 129 12.49 -1.47 3.25
C GLY A 129 12.76 -2.89 2.75
N LEU A 130 11.96 -3.81 3.21
CA LEU A 130 11.89 -5.19 2.74
C LEU A 130 10.49 -5.42 2.20
N THR A 131 10.37 -5.86 0.96
CA THR A 131 9.08 -6.12 0.32
C THR A 131 9.14 -7.44 -0.43
N ARG A 132 8.10 -8.25 -0.26
CA ARG A 132 7.92 -9.46 -1.04
C ARG A 132 6.62 -9.38 -1.82
N TYR A 133 6.69 -9.61 -3.13
CA TYR A 133 5.53 -9.79 -3.99
C TYR A 133 5.26 -11.28 -4.13
N SER A 134 4.14 -11.76 -3.67
CA SER A 134 3.70 -13.13 -3.87
C SER A 134 2.33 -13.17 -4.54
N TYR A 135 2.13 -14.19 -5.36
CA TYR A 135 1.00 -14.30 -6.26
C TYR A 135 0.21 -15.57 -5.94
N ASP A 136 -1.12 -15.49 -6.05
CA ASP A 136 -2.02 -16.62 -5.92
C ASP A 136 -3.13 -16.46 -6.98
N PHE A 137 -3.16 -17.36 -7.95
CA PHE A 137 -4.09 -17.32 -9.06
C PHE A 137 -5.03 -18.51 -8.97
N GLU A 138 -6.32 -18.23 -8.96
CA GLU A 138 -7.39 -19.22 -8.90
C GLU A 138 -8.39 -18.97 -10.03
N LEU A 139 -8.84 -20.03 -10.67
CA LEU A 139 -9.95 -20.03 -11.61
C LEU A 139 -11.15 -20.68 -10.97
N GLU A 140 -12.21 -19.91 -10.77
CA GLU A 140 -13.49 -20.41 -10.31
C GLU A 140 -14.37 -20.67 -11.55
N LYS A 141 -14.73 -21.93 -11.81
CA LYS A 141 -15.53 -22.36 -12.95
C LYS A 141 -16.95 -22.65 -12.51
N PHE A 142 -17.91 -22.09 -13.19
CA PHE A 142 -19.34 -22.35 -13.00
C PHE A 142 -19.87 -23.00 -14.27
N TYR A 143 -20.34 -24.22 -14.15
CA TYR A 143 -20.88 -24.97 -15.26
C TYR A 143 -22.40 -24.78 -15.36
N TYR A 144 -22.92 -24.61 -16.56
CA TYR A 144 -24.31 -24.37 -16.80
C TYR A 144 -24.92 -25.47 -17.69
N ASN A 145 -26.17 -25.83 -17.42
CA ASN A 145 -26.93 -26.67 -18.31
C ASN A 145 -27.53 -25.83 -19.45
N GLY A 146 -28.12 -26.48 -20.45
CA GLY A 146 -28.77 -25.82 -21.57
C GLY A 146 -29.97 -24.91 -21.21
N PHE A 147 -30.41 -24.90 -19.94
CA PHE A 147 -31.45 -24.03 -19.40
C PHE A 147 -30.86 -22.83 -18.58
N GLY A 148 -29.54 -22.67 -18.57
CA GLY A 148 -28.87 -21.58 -17.86
C GLY A 148 -28.77 -21.77 -16.32
N GLN A 149 -29.02 -22.99 -15.81
CA GLN A 149 -28.91 -23.28 -14.41
C GLN A 149 -27.49 -23.76 -14.11
N THR A 150 -26.90 -23.30 -12.99
CA THR A 150 -25.60 -23.79 -12.52
C THR A 150 -25.71 -25.23 -12.05
N VAL A 151 -24.99 -26.12 -12.71
CA VAL A 151 -24.98 -27.58 -12.44
C VAL A 151 -23.69 -28.05 -11.80
N GLY A 152 -22.66 -27.21 -11.74
CA GLY A 152 -21.39 -27.52 -11.11
C GLY A 152 -20.57 -26.30 -10.79
N PHE A 153 -19.68 -26.48 -9.82
CA PHE A 153 -18.69 -25.49 -9.42
C PHE A 153 -17.36 -26.18 -9.22
N GLU A 154 -16.31 -25.65 -9.78
CA GLU A 154 -14.95 -26.14 -9.61
C GLU A 154 -14.01 -24.97 -9.34
N ARG A 155 -13.00 -25.21 -8.52
CA ARG A 155 -11.93 -24.26 -8.26
C ARG A 155 -10.60 -24.90 -8.62
N GLU A 156 -9.89 -24.26 -9.54
CA GLU A 156 -8.60 -24.69 -10.04
C GLU A 156 -7.53 -23.67 -9.67
N GLU A 157 -6.43 -24.17 -9.09
CA GLU A 157 -5.25 -23.34 -8.85
C GLU A 157 -4.42 -23.24 -10.13
N ILE A 158 -4.18 -22.02 -10.59
CA ILE A 158 -3.39 -21.77 -11.78
C ILE A 158 -1.95 -21.45 -11.38
N PRO A 159 -0.95 -21.96 -12.13
CA PRO A 159 0.45 -21.62 -11.89
C PRO A 159 0.66 -20.12 -11.80
N SER A 160 1.20 -19.65 -10.70
CA SER A 160 1.49 -18.25 -10.45
C SER A 160 3.00 -17.97 -10.64
N PRO A 161 3.38 -16.73 -10.98
CA PRO A 161 4.78 -16.33 -11.09
C PRO A 161 5.55 -16.55 -9.78
N SER A 162 6.86 -16.76 -9.89
CA SER A 162 7.74 -16.84 -8.73
C SER A 162 7.69 -15.56 -7.90
N PRO A 163 7.72 -15.65 -6.57
CA PRO A 163 7.72 -14.47 -5.71
C PRO A 163 8.94 -13.58 -5.95
N LEU A 164 8.75 -12.26 -5.91
CA LEU A 164 9.83 -11.28 -5.96
C LEU A 164 10.15 -10.81 -4.55
N ASN A 165 11.42 -10.88 -4.16
CA ASN A 165 11.91 -10.35 -2.89
C ASN A 165 12.81 -9.15 -3.18
N LEU A 166 12.51 -8.02 -2.55
CA LEU A 166 13.20 -6.75 -2.75
C LEU A 166 13.65 -6.20 -1.42
N VAL A 167 14.87 -5.71 -1.40
CA VAL A 167 15.44 -4.88 -0.33
C VAL A 167 15.69 -3.51 -0.93
N GLN A 168 15.11 -2.48 -0.33
CA GLN A 168 15.25 -1.10 -0.77
C GLN A 168 15.93 -0.30 0.32
N ALA A 169 16.98 0.43 -0.04
CA ALA A 169 17.66 1.34 0.87
C ALA A 169 17.79 2.70 0.19
N SER A 170 17.45 3.76 0.88
CA SER A 170 17.60 5.11 0.34
C SER A 170 18.28 6.06 1.31
N VAL A 171 18.90 7.08 0.74
CA VAL A 171 19.39 8.26 1.45
C VAL A 171 18.93 9.49 0.71
N ALA A 172 18.36 10.46 1.44
CA ALA A 172 17.89 11.70 0.86
C ALA A 172 18.37 12.90 1.64
N LEU A 173 18.77 13.94 0.92
CA LEU A 173 18.99 15.29 1.45
C LEU A 173 17.78 16.15 1.07
N VAL A 174 17.12 16.71 2.08
CA VAL A 174 15.89 17.48 1.91
C VAL A 174 16.08 18.86 2.50
N GLY A 175 15.75 19.88 1.71
CA GLY A 175 15.71 21.26 2.18
C GLY A 175 14.40 21.94 1.76
N ASP A 176 13.84 22.71 2.68
CA ASP A 176 12.61 23.48 2.44
C ASP A 176 12.67 24.77 3.23
N ASN A 177 12.99 25.87 2.55
CA ASN A 177 12.94 27.22 3.08
C ASN A 177 11.85 28.06 2.39
N SER A 178 10.82 27.40 1.87
CA SER A 178 9.70 28.06 1.24
C SER A 178 8.84 28.80 2.26
N PHE A 179 8.48 30.02 1.91
CA PHE A 179 7.55 30.84 2.67
C PHE A 179 6.19 30.84 1.96
N PHE A 180 5.16 30.40 2.68
CA PHE A 180 3.82 30.29 2.15
C PHE A 180 3.05 31.60 2.33
N GLY A 181 2.36 32.04 1.26
CA GLY A 181 1.28 33.00 1.31
C GLY A 181 -0.03 32.33 1.69
N PHE A 182 -1.14 32.99 1.38
CA PHE A 182 -2.45 32.47 1.74
C PHE A 182 -2.83 31.19 0.96
N VAL A 183 -2.40 31.07 -0.30
CA VAL A 183 -2.79 29.97 -1.21
C VAL A 183 -1.60 29.17 -1.72
N SER A 184 -0.43 29.80 -1.85
CA SER A 184 0.75 29.19 -2.48
C SER A 184 2.06 29.68 -1.88
N PRO A 185 3.18 28.97 -2.11
CA PRO A 185 4.49 29.48 -1.74
C PRO A 185 4.84 30.71 -2.58
N ILE A 186 5.22 31.80 -1.92
CA ILE A 186 5.53 33.08 -2.56
C ILE A 186 7.02 33.37 -2.63
N ARG A 187 7.83 32.71 -1.79
CA ARG A 187 9.27 32.98 -1.71
C ARG A 187 10.02 31.75 -1.18
N GLY A 188 11.30 31.64 -1.52
CA GLY A 188 12.19 30.61 -1.05
C GLY A 188 12.34 29.48 -2.04
N GLY A 189 12.61 28.28 -1.56
CA GLY A 189 12.78 27.11 -2.41
C GLY A 189 12.71 25.82 -1.64
N ARG A 190 12.61 24.75 -2.40
CA ARG A 190 12.56 23.39 -1.91
C ARG A 190 13.44 22.52 -2.77
N TYR A 191 14.17 21.61 -2.16
CA TYR A 191 14.92 20.60 -2.89
C TYR A 191 14.89 19.25 -2.19
N ARG A 192 14.96 18.18 -2.98
CA ARG A 192 15.20 16.81 -2.58
C ARG A 192 16.19 16.19 -3.53
N LEU A 193 17.24 15.62 -2.97
CA LEU A 193 18.20 14.81 -3.68
C LEU A 193 18.21 13.45 -3.00
N GLU A 194 17.81 12.40 -3.71
CA GLU A 194 17.66 11.07 -3.15
C GLU A 194 18.35 10.04 -4.04
N LEU A 195 19.10 9.16 -3.42
CA LEU A 195 19.64 7.96 -4.03
C LEU A 195 18.99 6.75 -3.39
N GLU A 196 18.34 5.94 -4.20
CA GLU A 196 17.72 4.69 -3.80
C GLU A 196 18.43 3.52 -4.49
N GLN A 197 18.71 2.46 -3.74
CA GLN A 197 19.23 1.20 -4.23
C GLN A 197 18.23 0.09 -3.92
N THR A 198 17.75 -0.59 -4.95
CA THR A 198 16.93 -1.80 -4.83
C THR A 198 17.78 -3.02 -5.19
N GLN A 199 17.69 -4.05 -4.35
CA GLN A 199 18.39 -5.33 -4.53
C GLN A 199 17.46 -6.50 -4.26
N GLY A 200 17.74 -7.64 -4.89
CA GLY A 200 17.00 -8.89 -4.72
C GLY A 200 16.65 -9.54 -6.06
N SER A 201 15.39 -9.83 -6.27
CA SER A 201 14.93 -10.42 -7.54
C SER A 201 15.18 -9.53 -8.75
N VAL A 202 15.26 -8.22 -8.54
CA VAL A 202 15.72 -7.22 -9.49
C VAL A 202 16.69 -6.28 -8.80
N ASN A 203 17.66 -5.75 -9.55
CA ASN A 203 18.69 -4.84 -9.02
C ASN A 203 18.73 -3.58 -9.88
N TYR A 204 18.51 -2.43 -9.25
CA TYR A 204 18.59 -1.14 -9.90
C TYR A 204 18.85 -0.02 -8.90
N SER A 205 19.35 1.09 -9.40
CA SER A 205 19.56 2.31 -8.63
C SER A 205 18.70 3.42 -9.22
N THR A 206 18.08 4.21 -8.36
CA THR A 206 17.26 5.35 -8.76
C THR A 206 17.84 6.62 -8.15
N LEU A 207 18.06 7.63 -8.98
CA LEU A 207 18.39 8.97 -8.54
C LEU A 207 17.16 9.87 -8.73
N ILE A 208 16.67 10.43 -7.64
CA ILE A 208 15.51 11.34 -7.65
C ILE A 208 16.03 12.74 -7.31
N THR A 209 15.72 13.69 -8.17
CA THR A 209 16.03 15.11 -7.94
C THR A 209 14.77 15.93 -8.11
N ASP A 210 14.41 16.70 -7.08
CA ASP A 210 13.33 17.68 -7.13
C ASP A 210 13.91 19.03 -6.67
N PHE A 211 13.82 20.02 -7.51
CA PHE A 211 14.28 21.37 -7.20
C PHE A 211 13.22 22.39 -7.59
N ARG A 212 12.74 23.16 -6.62
CA ARG A 212 11.70 24.17 -6.82
C ARG A 212 12.16 25.49 -6.25
N ARG A 213 12.01 26.56 -7.01
CA ARG A 213 12.25 27.92 -6.57
C ARG A 213 10.98 28.74 -6.71
N TYR A 214 10.63 29.43 -5.64
CA TYR A 214 9.44 30.26 -5.59
C TYR A 214 9.86 31.73 -5.61
N TYR A 215 9.21 32.49 -6.47
CA TYR A 215 9.46 33.92 -6.63
C TYR A 215 8.14 34.60 -6.93
N SER A 216 7.81 35.61 -6.13
CA SER A 216 6.66 36.51 -6.41
C SER A 216 7.17 37.85 -6.95
N PRO A 217 6.93 38.14 -8.23
CA PRO A 217 7.43 39.39 -8.85
C PRO A 217 6.71 40.65 -8.39
N ALA A 218 5.52 40.50 -7.80
CA ALA A 218 4.74 41.65 -7.31
C ALA A 218 3.99 41.28 -6.02
N LYS A 219 3.82 42.27 -5.12
CA LYS A 219 3.17 42.07 -3.81
C LYS A 219 1.70 41.60 -3.88
N ASN A 220 1.05 41.73 -5.02
CA ASN A 220 -0.38 41.46 -5.22
C ASN A 220 -0.68 40.34 -6.21
N LEU A 221 0.34 39.58 -6.63
CA LEU A 221 0.21 38.40 -7.47
C LEU A 221 0.50 37.15 -6.63
N THR A 222 -0.54 36.64 -6.01
CA THR A 222 -0.54 35.30 -5.32
C THR A 222 -1.64 34.44 -5.90
#